data_5a6812167b65ab04afd4e4110b16b8fa
#
_entry.id   5a6812167b65ab04afd4e4110b16b8fa
#
_cell.length_a   1.000
_cell.length_b   1.000
_cell.length_c   1.000
_cell.angle_alpha   90.00
_cell.angle_beta   90.00
_cell.angle_gamma   90.00
#
_symmetry.space_group_name_H-M   'P 1'
#
loop_
_entity.id
_entity.type
_entity.pdbx_description
1 polymer ?
#
loop_
_entity_poly.entity_id
_entity_poly.type
_entity_poly.pdbx_seq_one_letter_code
_entity_poly.pdbx_strand_id
1 'polypeptide(L)'
;SSDLMQEVQGPAKSFNDHWIELGYYTGWYPVCNGNRADYSHLRIGITDGYTVSGSGIISHTEEGIWEMEQPWENFDNVILASPMLKSRRINDNGTTIELIYTDFPDAGADSALQCCHNALKFFRRLYKIAGDEDIYMKFLLSASGTSGGYSRKNFIMLSSRTFNEYVLKNTAHEIGHFWWNKAPVESWHDWLNESFAEFSALQYI
;
A
#
# COMPACT_ATOMS: atom_id res chain seq x y z
N SER A 1 -7.39 -19.36 22.46
CA SER A 1 -7.00 -18.76 21.17
C SER A 1 -8.04 -17.77 20.60
N SER A 2 -9.03 -17.37 21.38
CA SER A 2 -9.98 -16.30 21.04
C SER A 2 -9.44 -14.88 21.32
N ASP A 3 -8.34 -14.78 22.04
CA ASP A 3 -7.81 -13.51 22.53
C ASP A 3 -6.90 -12.79 21.49
N LEU A 4 -6.36 -13.53 20.54
CA LEU A 4 -5.57 -12.95 19.43
C LEU A 4 -6.42 -12.19 18.40
N MET A 5 -7.73 -12.43 18.36
CA MET A 5 -8.64 -11.71 17.47
C MET A 5 -9.13 -10.36 18.04
N GLN A 6 -8.91 -10.08 19.31
CA GLN A 6 -9.38 -8.83 19.93
C GLN A 6 -8.42 -7.65 19.76
N GLU A 7 -7.15 -7.89 19.44
CA GLU A 7 -6.18 -6.83 19.17
C GLU A 7 -6.07 -6.43 17.69
N VAL A 8 -6.62 -7.21 16.78
CA VAL A 8 -6.74 -6.82 15.39
C VAL A 8 -7.80 -5.73 15.30
N GLN A 9 -7.39 -4.53 14.95
CA GLN A 9 -8.25 -3.35 14.75
C GLN A 9 -9.51 -3.77 14.00
N GLY A 10 -10.65 -3.68 14.67
CA GLY A 10 -11.91 -4.30 14.41
C GLY A 10 -12.18 -4.72 12.96
N PRO A 11 -12.33 -6.01 12.68
CA PRO A 11 -12.58 -6.54 11.33
C PRO A 11 -13.76 -5.84 10.62
N ALA A 12 -14.68 -5.27 11.36
CA ALA A 12 -15.82 -4.50 10.83
C ALA A 12 -15.42 -3.21 10.07
N LYS A 13 -14.21 -2.69 10.23
CA LYS A 13 -13.72 -1.52 9.47
C LYS A 13 -13.02 -1.91 8.17
N SER A 14 -12.42 -3.08 8.16
CA SER A 14 -11.67 -3.61 7.02
C SER A 14 -12.49 -4.54 6.13
N PHE A 15 -13.67 -4.93 6.58
CA PHE A 15 -14.54 -5.84 5.86
C PHE A 15 -16.01 -5.45 6.05
N ASN A 16 -16.63 -4.90 5.02
CA ASN A 16 -18.06 -4.57 4.95
C ASN A 16 -18.54 -4.58 3.49
N ASP A 17 -19.84 -4.34 3.27
CA ASP A 17 -20.47 -4.40 1.94
C ASP A 17 -19.92 -3.39 0.92
N HIS A 18 -19.15 -2.41 1.34
CA HIS A 18 -18.62 -1.36 0.47
C HIS A 18 -17.09 -1.32 0.42
N TRP A 19 -16.42 -1.99 1.37
CA TRP A 19 -14.99 -1.95 1.51
C TRP A 19 -14.43 -3.23 2.10
N ILE A 20 -13.50 -3.83 1.40
CA ILE A 20 -12.71 -4.97 1.86
C ILE A 20 -11.24 -4.57 1.77
N GLU A 21 -10.53 -4.65 2.90
CA GLU A 21 -9.10 -4.43 2.99
C GLU A 21 -8.51 -5.53 3.86
N LEU A 22 -7.83 -6.47 3.24
CA LEU A 22 -7.23 -7.64 3.87
C LEU A 22 -5.72 -7.56 3.72
N GLY A 23 -5.00 -7.69 4.80
CA GLY A 23 -3.54 -7.69 4.83
C GLY A 23 -3.04 -8.37 6.10
N TYR A 24 -1.75 -8.22 6.40
CA TYR A 24 -1.08 -8.84 7.54
C TYR A 24 -1.87 -8.68 8.85
N TYR A 25 -2.31 -7.46 9.14
CA TYR A 25 -3.00 -7.14 10.40
C TYR A 25 -4.42 -7.69 10.51
N THR A 26 -5.00 -8.21 9.44
CA THR A 26 -6.35 -8.81 9.48
C THR A 26 -6.32 -10.31 9.71
N GLY A 27 -5.15 -10.94 9.65
CA GLY A 27 -4.98 -12.38 9.93
C GLY A 27 -5.81 -13.28 9.01
N TRP A 28 -6.08 -12.85 7.79
CA TRP A 28 -6.95 -13.55 6.84
C TRP A 28 -6.31 -14.78 6.19
N TYR A 29 -5.00 -14.90 6.27
CA TYR A 29 -4.25 -16.08 5.81
C TYR A 29 -3.17 -16.46 6.84
N PRO A 30 -2.70 -17.75 6.85
CA PRO A 30 -1.63 -18.18 7.73
C PRO A 30 -0.33 -17.44 7.41
N VAL A 31 0.27 -16.83 8.42
CA VAL A 31 1.58 -16.17 8.32
C VAL A 31 2.59 -16.98 9.13
N CYS A 32 3.72 -17.34 8.52
CA CYS A 32 4.85 -17.94 9.21
C CYS A 32 5.84 -16.84 9.58
N ASN A 33 6.07 -16.61 10.87
CA ASN A 33 6.99 -15.60 11.36
C ASN A 33 8.39 -15.75 10.74
N GLY A 34 8.94 -14.67 10.26
CA GLY A 34 10.27 -14.60 9.66
C GLY A 34 10.37 -15.14 8.22
N ASN A 35 9.32 -15.66 7.65
CA ASN A 35 9.32 -16.12 6.27
C ASN A 35 8.79 -15.04 5.32
N ARG A 36 9.60 -14.70 4.33
CA ARG A 36 9.19 -13.93 3.17
C ARG A 36 8.96 -14.90 2.02
N ALA A 37 7.94 -14.64 1.22
CA ALA A 37 7.70 -15.40 -0.01
C ALA A 37 8.39 -14.70 -1.18
N ASP A 38 9.14 -15.43 -1.98
CA ASP A 38 9.74 -14.91 -3.22
C ASP A 38 8.72 -14.73 -4.32
N TYR A 39 7.59 -15.42 -4.19
CA TYR A 39 6.48 -15.38 -5.12
C TYR A 39 5.18 -15.71 -4.41
N SER A 40 4.12 -15.00 -4.74
CA SER A 40 2.75 -15.39 -4.36
C SER A 40 1.78 -15.23 -5.52
N HIS A 41 0.84 -16.16 -5.61
CA HIS A 41 -0.28 -16.13 -6.55
C HIS A 41 -1.57 -16.43 -5.80
N LEU A 42 -2.54 -15.55 -5.95
CA LEU A 42 -3.84 -15.66 -5.29
C LEU A 42 -4.94 -15.61 -6.35
N ARG A 43 -5.90 -16.51 -6.25
CA ARG A 43 -7.16 -16.45 -6.98
C ARG A 43 -8.26 -15.98 -6.05
N ILE A 44 -8.92 -14.90 -6.43
CA ILE A 44 -9.85 -14.17 -5.58
C ILE A 44 -11.24 -14.27 -6.21
N GLY A 45 -12.12 -15.03 -5.58
CA GLY A 45 -13.54 -15.07 -5.93
C GLY A 45 -14.32 -14.02 -5.15
N ILE A 46 -15.03 -13.15 -5.83
CA ILE A 46 -15.83 -12.09 -5.20
C ILE A 46 -17.13 -11.89 -5.98
N THR A 47 -18.14 -11.39 -5.29
CA THR A 47 -19.44 -11.06 -5.89
C THR A 47 -19.28 -10.06 -7.03
N ASP A 48 -20.07 -10.23 -8.07
CA ASP A 48 -20.10 -9.33 -9.22
C ASP A 48 -20.31 -7.86 -8.84
N GLY A 49 -19.73 -6.97 -9.61
CA GLY A 49 -19.78 -5.54 -9.36
C GLY A 49 -18.63 -5.01 -8.48
N TYR A 50 -17.81 -5.90 -7.87
CA TYR A 50 -16.60 -5.47 -7.17
C TYR A 50 -15.42 -5.35 -8.11
N THR A 51 -14.63 -4.32 -7.91
CA THR A 51 -13.28 -4.18 -8.49
C THR A 51 -12.26 -4.56 -7.43
N VAL A 52 -11.27 -5.35 -7.83
CA VAL A 52 -10.19 -5.80 -6.95
C VAL A 52 -8.90 -5.05 -7.26
N SER A 53 -8.14 -4.73 -6.24
CA SER A 53 -6.76 -4.25 -6.31
C SER A 53 -5.94 -4.85 -5.17
N GLY A 54 -4.67 -4.49 -5.04
CA GLY A 54 -3.81 -5.00 -3.97
C GLY A 54 -2.34 -4.76 -4.20
N SER A 55 -1.52 -5.38 -3.36
CA SER A 55 -0.06 -5.21 -3.38
C SER A 55 0.66 -5.89 -4.56
N GLY A 56 -0.06 -6.73 -5.33
CA GLY A 56 0.46 -7.42 -6.50
C GLY A 56 -0.02 -6.85 -7.83
N ILE A 57 0.35 -7.53 -8.91
CA ILE A 57 -0.17 -7.33 -10.25
C ILE A 57 -1.56 -7.98 -10.29
N ILE A 58 -2.58 -7.22 -10.64
CA ILE A 58 -3.97 -7.68 -10.65
C ILE A 58 -4.43 -7.90 -12.09
N SER A 59 -5.09 -9.01 -12.31
CA SER A 59 -5.81 -9.32 -13.55
C SER A 59 -7.23 -9.81 -13.26
N HIS A 60 -8.18 -9.44 -14.12
CA HIS A 60 -9.55 -9.93 -14.09
C HIS A 60 -9.64 -11.04 -15.15
N THR A 61 -9.88 -12.26 -14.74
CA THR A 61 -9.81 -13.43 -15.63
C THR A 61 -11.17 -13.88 -16.13
N GLU A 62 -12.19 -13.81 -15.28
CA GLU A 62 -13.58 -14.15 -15.60
C GLU A 62 -14.52 -13.43 -14.62
N GLU A 63 -15.80 -13.42 -14.87
CA GLU A 63 -16.79 -12.76 -14.02
C GLU A 63 -16.65 -13.21 -12.56
N GLY A 64 -16.50 -12.26 -11.64
CA GLY A 64 -16.29 -12.53 -10.22
C GLY A 64 -14.94 -13.16 -9.85
N ILE A 65 -14.03 -13.37 -10.80
CA ILE A 65 -12.72 -14.00 -10.53
C ILE A 65 -11.59 -13.06 -10.91
N TRP A 66 -10.73 -12.83 -9.94
CA TRP A 66 -9.54 -12.00 -10.06
C TRP A 66 -8.31 -12.81 -9.68
N GLU A 67 -7.18 -12.45 -10.23
CA GLU A 67 -5.88 -13.01 -9.87
C GLU A 67 -4.95 -11.91 -9.43
N MET A 68 -4.15 -12.18 -8.40
CA MET A 68 -3.08 -11.32 -7.93
C MET A 68 -1.76 -12.08 -7.90
N GLU A 69 -0.77 -11.57 -8.59
CA GLU A 69 0.59 -12.10 -8.57
C GLU A 69 1.55 -11.10 -7.94
N GLN A 70 2.42 -11.57 -7.05
CA GLN A 70 3.56 -10.82 -6.54
C GLN A 70 4.84 -11.58 -6.91
N PRO A 71 5.47 -11.27 -8.07
CA PRO A 71 6.70 -11.93 -8.54
C PRO A 71 7.95 -11.30 -7.91
N TRP A 72 7.88 -10.95 -6.63
CA TRP A 72 8.96 -10.36 -5.85
C TRP A 72 8.87 -10.80 -4.40
N GLU A 73 9.99 -10.74 -3.70
CA GLU A 73 10.03 -11.00 -2.26
C GLU A 73 9.05 -10.10 -1.51
N ASN A 74 8.15 -10.72 -0.77
CA ASN A 74 7.17 -10.03 0.05
C ASN A 74 6.90 -10.80 1.34
N PHE A 75 6.38 -10.09 2.36
CA PHE A 75 5.95 -10.69 3.62
C PHE A 75 4.42 -10.57 3.82
N ASP A 76 3.74 -9.89 2.91
CA ASP A 76 2.32 -9.61 3.04
C ASP A 76 1.61 -9.64 1.68
N ASN A 77 0.38 -10.13 1.68
CA ASN A 77 -0.55 -10.07 0.57
C ASN A 77 -1.70 -9.13 0.95
N VAL A 78 -1.73 -7.94 0.38
CA VAL A 78 -2.83 -7.01 0.59
C VAL A 78 -3.83 -7.14 -0.54
N ILE A 79 -5.08 -7.38 -0.19
CA ILE A 79 -6.23 -7.40 -1.10
C ILE A 79 -7.17 -6.26 -0.75
N LEU A 80 -7.60 -5.56 -1.76
CA LEU A 80 -8.60 -4.50 -1.71
C LEU A 80 -9.74 -4.86 -2.64
N ALA A 81 -10.96 -4.69 -2.20
CA ALA A 81 -12.10 -4.81 -3.09
C ALA A 81 -13.21 -3.83 -2.68
N SER A 82 -13.83 -3.23 -3.68
CA SER A 82 -14.97 -2.34 -3.50
C SER A 82 -15.74 -2.19 -4.81
N PRO A 83 -17.08 -2.05 -4.76
CA PRO A 83 -17.86 -1.68 -5.92
C PRO A 83 -17.62 -0.22 -6.34
N MET A 84 -17.00 0.59 -5.48
CA MET A 84 -16.73 2.02 -5.73
C MET A 84 -15.25 2.31 -5.96
N LEU A 85 -14.42 1.28 -6.18
CA LEU A 85 -12.98 1.45 -6.34
C LEU A 85 -12.66 2.25 -7.61
N LYS A 86 -11.90 3.32 -7.44
CA LYS A 86 -11.42 4.19 -8.50
C LYS A 86 -9.91 4.19 -8.52
N SER A 87 -9.32 4.49 -9.66
CA SER A 87 -7.88 4.72 -9.76
C SER A 87 -7.53 5.94 -10.63
N ARG A 88 -6.36 6.50 -10.35
CA ARG A 88 -5.68 7.53 -11.14
C ARG A 88 -4.24 7.11 -11.34
N ARG A 89 -3.64 7.47 -12.47
CA ARG A 89 -2.28 7.05 -12.81
C ARG A 89 -1.46 8.18 -13.41
N ILE A 90 -0.18 8.24 -13.02
CA ILE A 90 0.86 9.03 -13.67
C ILE A 90 1.93 8.09 -14.20
N ASN A 91 2.37 8.34 -15.44
CA ASN A 91 3.57 7.72 -16.02
C ASN A 91 4.56 8.83 -16.37
N ASP A 92 5.74 8.80 -15.77
CA ASP A 92 6.79 9.79 -15.99
C ASP A 92 8.17 9.12 -15.94
N ASN A 93 8.89 9.13 -17.07
CA ASN A 93 10.30 8.70 -17.17
C ASN A 93 10.59 7.36 -16.44
N GLY A 94 9.91 6.29 -16.79
CA GLY A 94 10.08 4.97 -16.18
C GLY A 94 9.51 4.84 -14.75
N THR A 95 8.72 5.82 -14.32
CA THR A 95 8.00 5.77 -13.05
C THR A 95 6.51 5.74 -13.31
N THR A 96 5.86 4.67 -12.89
CA THR A 96 4.40 4.54 -12.91
C THR A 96 3.87 4.58 -11.49
N ILE A 97 2.98 5.50 -11.22
CA ILE A 97 2.28 5.63 -9.95
C ILE A 97 0.80 5.47 -10.19
N GLU A 98 0.15 4.63 -9.41
CA GLU A 98 -1.28 4.43 -9.39
C GLU A 98 -1.84 4.77 -8.01
N LEU A 99 -2.78 5.71 -7.94
CA LEU A 99 -3.55 6.02 -6.73
C LEU A 99 -4.89 5.30 -6.80
N ILE A 100 -5.20 4.56 -5.74
CA ILE A 100 -6.43 3.78 -5.57
C ILE A 100 -7.23 4.41 -4.44
N TYR A 101 -8.52 4.66 -4.66
CA TYR A 101 -9.40 5.31 -3.69
C TYR A 101 -10.86 4.94 -3.92
N THR A 102 -11.72 5.29 -2.99
CA THR A 102 -13.19 5.15 -3.12
C THR A 102 -13.88 6.49 -2.95
N ASP A 103 -14.30 6.81 -1.74
CA ASP A 103 -15.06 8.01 -1.40
C ASP A 103 -14.12 9.21 -1.13
N PHE A 104 -13.52 9.71 -2.21
CA PHE A 104 -12.63 10.86 -2.17
C PHE A 104 -12.88 11.75 -3.39
N PRO A 105 -12.90 13.09 -3.24
CA PRO A 105 -13.13 14.00 -4.37
C PRO A 105 -12.06 13.84 -5.45
N ASP A 106 -12.46 13.79 -6.71
CA ASP A 106 -11.55 13.57 -7.84
C ASP A 106 -10.42 14.62 -7.90
N ALA A 107 -10.72 15.90 -7.66
CA ALA A 107 -9.69 16.94 -7.58
C ALA A 107 -8.70 16.73 -6.42
N GLY A 108 -9.18 16.19 -5.30
CA GLY A 108 -8.31 15.78 -4.19
C GLY A 108 -7.44 14.58 -4.55
N ALA A 109 -7.99 13.61 -5.28
CA ALA A 109 -7.26 12.44 -5.75
C ALA A 109 -6.13 12.83 -6.71
N ASP A 110 -6.37 13.77 -7.62
CA ASP A 110 -5.35 14.29 -8.54
C ASP A 110 -4.23 15.02 -7.77
N SER A 111 -4.59 15.80 -6.75
CA SER A 111 -3.62 16.45 -5.87
C SER A 111 -2.80 15.44 -5.06
N ALA A 112 -3.45 14.41 -4.49
CA ALA A 112 -2.79 13.34 -3.75
C ALA A 112 -1.81 12.57 -4.64
N LEU A 113 -2.24 12.19 -5.84
CA LEU A 113 -1.41 11.51 -6.82
C LEU A 113 -0.18 12.33 -7.19
N GLN A 114 -0.34 13.65 -7.41
CA GLN A 114 0.76 14.55 -7.71
C GLN A 114 1.74 14.67 -6.54
N CYS A 115 1.26 14.68 -5.30
CA CYS A 115 2.12 14.67 -4.11
C CYS A 115 2.93 13.39 -3.99
N CYS A 116 2.31 12.22 -4.20
CA CYS A 116 3.01 10.93 -4.22
C CYS A 116 4.11 10.92 -5.29
N HIS A 117 3.78 11.41 -6.49
CA HIS A 117 4.74 11.51 -7.59
C HIS A 117 5.92 12.43 -7.26
N ASN A 118 5.65 13.60 -6.71
CA ASN A 118 6.70 14.56 -6.36
C ASN A 118 7.65 14.02 -5.28
N ALA A 119 7.09 13.38 -4.23
CA ALA A 119 7.89 12.78 -3.16
C ALA A 119 8.76 11.62 -3.70
N LEU A 120 8.18 10.72 -4.50
CA LEU A 120 8.95 9.62 -5.09
C LEU A 120 10.06 10.14 -6.00
N LYS A 121 9.78 11.16 -6.83
CA LYS A 121 10.76 11.79 -7.70
C LYS A 121 11.88 12.48 -6.92
N PHE A 122 11.57 13.12 -5.80
CA PHE A 122 12.56 13.71 -4.90
C PHE A 122 13.50 12.64 -4.34
N PHE A 123 12.96 11.56 -3.76
CA PHE A 123 13.78 10.49 -3.18
C PHE A 123 14.57 9.70 -4.21
N ARG A 124 14.02 9.49 -5.41
CA ARG A 124 14.77 8.89 -6.52
C ARG A 124 16.03 9.70 -6.88
N ARG A 125 15.94 11.03 -6.81
CA ARG A 125 17.11 11.91 -7.01
C ARG A 125 18.07 11.88 -5.83
N LEU A 126 17.54 11.89 -4.60
CA LEU A 126 18.32 11.97 -3.38
C LEU A 126 19.10 10.69 -3.13
N TYR A 127 18.46 9.54 -3.23
CA TYR A 127 19.04 8.24 -2.84
C TYR A 127 19.57 7.44 -4.02
N LYS A 128 19.33 7.86 -5.24
CA LYS A 128 19.69 7.16 -6.46
C LYS A 128 19.31 5.69 -6.43
N ILE A 129 18.38 5.25 -7.24
CA ILE A 129 18.18 3.83 -7.47
C ILE A 129 19.32 3.37 -8.35
N ALA A 130 19.98 2.28 -7.98
CA ALA A 130 21.00 1.66 -8.81
C ALA A 130 20.33 1.10 -10.07
N GLY A 131 20.55 1.76 -11.20
CA GLY A 131 19.98 1.44 -12.49
C GLY A 131 18.80 2.34 -12.89
N ASP A 132 18.52 2.36 -14.19
CA ASP A 132 17.35 3.01 -14.79
C ASP A 132 16.11 2.09 -14.69
N GLU A 133 15.95 1.37 -13.56
CA GLU A 133 14.84 0.46 -13.39
C GLU A 133 13.51 1.21 -13.34
N ASP A 134 12.52 0.70 -14.06
CA ASP A 134 11.17 1.19 -14.00
C ASP A 134 10.58 0.94 -12.61
N ILE A 135 9.99 1.98 -12.02
CA ILE A 135 9.29 1.89 -10.75
C ILE A 135 7.80 1.83 -11.03
N TYR A 136 7.15 0.80 -10.54
CA TYR A 136 5.70 0.74 -10.43
C TYR A 136 5.31 0.76 -8.97
N MET A 137 4.52 1.75 -8.55
CA MET A 137 4.09 1.90 -7.16
C MET A 137 2.60 2.22 -7.09
N LYS A 138 1.90 1.51 -6.24
CA LYS A 138 0.51 1.75 -5.92
C LYS A 138 0.38 2.49 -4.59
N PHE A 139 -0.49 3.47 -4.55
CA PHE A 139 -0.91 4.16 -3.34
C PHE A 139 -2.39 3.92 -3.11
N LEU A 140 -2.74 3.53 -1.91
CA LEU A 140 -4.11 3.39 -1.46
C LEU A 140 -4.47 4.53 -0.53
N LEU A 141 -5.55 5.24 -0.82
CA LEU A 141 -6.23 6.07 0.18
C LEU A 141 -7.30 5.21 0.86
N SER A 142 -6.97 4.67 2.03
CA SER A 142 -7.84 3.75 2.75
C SER A 142 -9.09 4.44 3.28
N ALA A 143 -10.24 3.83 3.04
CA ALA A 143 -11.52 4.23 3.61
C ALA A 143 -11.76 3.68 5.03
N SER A 144 -10.87 2.82 5.54
CA SER A 144 -11.03 2.17 6.86
C SER A 144 -11.05 3.15 8.04
N GLY A 145 -10.56 4.37 7.83
CA GLY A 145 -10.55 5.44 8.85
C GLY A 145 -9.55 5.19 9.99
N THR A 146 -8.60 4.29 9.81
CA THR A 146 -7.44 4.14 10.69
C THR A 146 -6.49 5.33 10.51
N SER A 147 -5.79 5.75 11.55
CA SER A 147 -4.72 6.74 11.44
C SER A 147 -3.40 6.05 11.11
N GLY A 148 -2.53 6.72 10.34
CA GLY A 148 -1.23 6.19 9.95
C GLY A 148 -1.19 5.67 8.52
N GLY A 149 -0.17 4.90 8.22
CA GLY A 149 0.05 4.27 6.93
C GLY A 149 0.78 2.94 7.12
N TYR A 150 1.01 2.24 6.05
CA TYR A 150 1.97 1.15 5.99
C TYR A 150 2.53 1.01 4.58
N SER A 151 3.76 0.56 4.51
CA SER A 151 4.48 0.34 3.27
C SER A 151 4.72 -1.15 3.02
N ARG A 152 4.57 -1.56 1.78
CA ARG A 152 4.98 -2.86 1.23
C ARG A 152 5.80 -2.60 -0.01
N LYS A 153 6.49 -3.62 -0.52
CA LYS A 153 7.16 -3.46 -1.79
C LYS A 153 6.14 -3.10 -2.88
N ASN A 154 6.33 -1.98 -3.54
CA ASN A 154 5.46 -1.45 -4.61
C ASN A 154 4.02 -1.09 -4.19
N PHE A 155 3.72 -1.05 -2.89
CA PHE A 155 2.39 -0.71 -2.39
C PHE A 155 2.49 0.07 -1.08
N ILE A 156 1.81 1.20 -1.01
CA ILE A 156 1.74 2.06 0.18
C ILE A 156 0.27 2.37 0.49
N MET A 157 -0.16 2.08 1.71
CA MET A 157 -1.44 2.53 2.22
C MET A 157 -1.26 3.84 2.96
N LEU A 158 -2.12 4.78 2.67
CA LEU A 158 -2.23 6.06 3.36
C LEU A 158 -3.62 6.18 3.95
N SER A 159 -3.68 6.42 5.24
CA SER A 159 -4.94 6.69 5.93
C SER A 159 -5.16 8.18 5.98
N SER A 160 -6.00 8.70 5.11
CA SER A 160 -6.40 10.09 5.20
C SER A 160 -7.76 10.33 4.56
N ARG A 161 -8.66 10.88 5.35
CA ARG A 161 -9.94 11.40 4.85
C ARG A 161 -9.80 12.83 4.30
N THR A 162 -8.73 13.52 4.65
CA THR A 162 -8.46 14.89 4.21
C THR A 162 -6.98 15.04 3.90
N PHE A 163 -6.67 15.51 2.70
CA PHE A 163 -5.32 15.77 2.27
C PHE A 163 -4.83 17.09 2.89
N ASN A 164 -3.86 17.03 3.79
CA ASN A 164 -3.28 18.16 4.50
C ASN A 164 -1.76 18.00 4.69
N GLU A 165 -1.09 18.95 5.33
CA GLU A 165 0.36 18.91 5.57
C GLU A 165 0.83 17.63 6.29
N TYR A 166 0.02 17.13 7.22
CA TYR A 166 0.33 15.88 7.92
C TYR A 166 0.35 14.68 6.97
N VAL A 167 -0.53 14.68 5.98
CA VAL A 167 -0.56 13.62 4.94
C VAL A 167 0.67 13.70 4.04
N LEU A 168 1.14 14.91 3.72
CA LEU A 168 2.37 15.07 2.93
C LEU A 168 3.57 14.45 3.64
N LYS A 169 3.70 14.71 4.94
CA LYS A 169 4.75 14.11 5.77
C LYS A 169 4.63 12.60 5.83
N ASN A 170 3.45 12.07 6.10
CA ASN A 170 3.22 10.63 6.16
C ASN A 170 3.47 9.96 4.79
N THR A 171 3.02 10.58 3.71
CA THR A 171 3.28 10.08 2.35
C THR A 171 4.79 9.97 2.10
N ALA A 172 5.55 11.00 2.46
CA ALA A 172 7.00 11.01 2.30
C ALA A 172 7.68 9.96 3.20
N HIS A 173 7.19 9.78 4.43
CA HIS A 173 7.65 8.74 5.35
C HIS A 173 7.46 7.34 4.76
N GLU A 174 6.24 7.01 4.33
CA GLU A 174 5.93 5.71 3.75
C GLU A 174 6.70 5.45 2.44
N ILE A 175 6.91 6.47 1.62
CA ILE A 175 7.77 6.37 0.43
C ILE A 175 9.23 6.14 0.85
N GLY A 176 9.68 6.73 1.95
CA GLY A 176 11.02 6.51 2.53
C GLY A 176 11.32 5.04 2.76
N HIS A 177 10.33 4.25 3.17
CA HIS A 177 10.47 2.81 3.37
C HIS A 177 10.82 2.03 2.10
N PHE A 178 10.60 2.57 0.92
CA PHE A 178 11.06 1.92 -0.32
C PHE A 178 12.60 1.75 -0.34
N TRP A 179 13.34 2.68 0.27
CA TRP A 179 14.81 2.62 0.42
C TRP A 179 15.24 2.03 1.76
N TRP A 180 14.46 2.30 2.81
CA TRP A 180 14.80 2.05 4.21
C TRP A 180 13.88 0.99 4.85
N ASN A 181 13.79 -0.18 4.25
CA ASN A 181 13.04 -1.32 4.79
C ASN A 181 13.90 -2.58 4.70
N LYS A 182 15.11 -2.51 5.26
CA LYS A 182 16.11 -3.58 5.20
C LYS A 182 16.24 -4.33 6.53
N ALA A 183 15.89 -3.69 7.64
CA ALA A 183 15.90 -4.33 8.95
C ALA A 183 14.64 -5.22 9.11
N PRO A 184 14.75 -6.33 9.87
CA PRO A 184 13.59 -7.16 10.16
C PRO A 184 12.54 -6.41 10.97
N VAL A 185 11.32 -6.30 10.42
CA VAL A 185 10.20 -5.56 11.02
C VAL A 185 9.70 -6.13 12.35
N GLU A 186 10.00 -7.41 12.63
CA GLU A 186 9.61 -8.08 13.88
C GLU A 186 10.71 -8.03 14.95
N SER A 187 11.76 -7.23 14.74
CA SER A 187 12.88 -7.11 15.66
C SER A 187 13.03 -5.67 16.16
N TRP A 188 13.83 -5.53 17.23
CA TRP A 188 14.19 -4.21 17.74
C TRP A 188 14.93 -3.33 16.71
N HIS A 189 15.49 -3.92 15.66
CA HIS A 189 16.14 -3.18 14.58
C HIS A 189 15.17 -2.40 13.69
N ASP A 190 13.88 -2.64 13.80
CA ASP A 190 12.85 -1.92 13.01
C ASP A 190 12.88 -0.40 13.23
N TRP A 191 13.42 0.04 14.38
CA TRP A 191 13.65 1.47 14.61
C TRP A 191 14.57 2.11 13.55
N LEU A 192 15.45 1.33 12.90
CA LEU A 192 16.28 1.83 11.80
C LEU A 192 15.42 2.15 10.58
N ASN A 193 14.48 1.27 10.22
CA ASN A 193 13.55 1.50 9.13
C ASN A 193 12.75 2.78 9.38
N GLU A 194 12.15 2.88 10.57
CA GLU A 194 11.32 4.02 10.97
C GLU A 194 12.10 5.33 11.05
N SER A 195 13.29 5.30 11.66
CA SER A 195 14.12 6.51 11.82
C SER A 195 14.60 7.05 10.47
N PHE A 196 15.01 6.18 9.56
CA PHE A 196 15.46 6.61 8.24
C PHE A 196 14.31 7.02 7.33
N ALA A 197 13.14 6.41 7.45
CA ALA A 197 11.93 6.85 6.76
C ALA A 197 11.49 8.23 7.26
N GLU A 198 11.48 8.45 8.59
CA GLU A 198 11.17 9.76 9.18
C GLU A 198 12.19 10.83 8.79
N PHE A 199 13.48 10.51 8.84
CA PHE A 199 14.54 11.40 8.37
C PHE A 199 14.34 11.79 6.90
N SER A 200 13.98 10.82 6.06
CA SER A 200 13.69 11.05 4.65
C SER A 200 12.51 12.00 4.46
N ALA A 201 11.44 11.80 5.23
CA ALA A 201 10.28 12.69 5.22
C ALA A 201 10.65 14.14 5.57
N LEU A 202 11.49 14.32 6.60
CA LEU A 202 11.97 15.64 7.02
C LEU A 202 12.89 16.32 5.98
N GLN A 203 13.50 15.57 5.06
CA GLN A 203 14.27 16.16 3.96
C GLN A 203 13.36 16.63 2.81
N TYR A 204 12.15 16.11 2.73
CA TYR A 204 11.19 16.43 1.66
C TYR A 204 10.35 17.67 1.97
N ILE A 205 9.97 17.88 3.23
CA ILE A 205 9.15 19.02 3.69
C ILE A 205 10.00 20.21 4.08
#